data_5b801f7b430a7b888dbbcb727833140d
#
_entry.id   5b801f7b430a7b888dbbcb727833140d
#
_cell.length_a   1.000
_cell.length_b   1.000
_cell.length_c   1.000
_cell.angle_alpha   90.00
_cell.angle_beta   90.00
_cell.angle_gamma   90.00
#
_symmetry.space_group_name_H-M   'P 1'
#
loop_
_entity.id
_entity.type
_entity.pdbx_description
1 polymer ?
#
loop_
_entity_poly.entity_id
_entity_poly.type
_entity_poly.pdbx_seq_one_letter_code
_entity_poly.pdbx_strand_id
1 'polypeptide(L)'
;MLLSIPCCAQKKTIDTVRVRFSYVIKGTTTESSKQYDDELSVDIGDSVSYCYSRWEEDNNKLWEKVKAEGGTANDYLAQQGPFSRYFERDIKHYPTKDKQTIITFLYNYFLYEEPISQFDWQLLSGDTVIVSYPCKRAKCTYRGRTWYAWFTFDIPIHDGPWKLQGLPGMILAAKDQKNQFSFECIEIKDNLNTPMEVDFKKAIKSTPLKVQNLRKLEESNYESYSKAVGIKRIILGFKPESRVA
;
A
#
# COMPACT_ATOMS: atom_id res chain seq x y z
N MET A 1 -8.13 11.95 42.59
CA MET A 1 -8.74 11.03 41.63
C MET A 1 -8.24 11.42 40.24
N LEU A 2 -7.09 10.87 39.84
CA LEU A 2 -6.48 11.13 38.52
C LEU A 2 -7.19 10.25 37.51
N LEU A 3 -8.00 10.88 36.64
CA LEU A 3 -8.57 10.24 35.49
C LEU A 3 -7.42 9.91 34.52
N SER A 4 -7.04 8.63 34.45
CA SER A 4 -6.20 8.10 33.39
C SER A 4 -7.00 8.16 32.10
N ILE A 5 -6.74 9.19 31.30
CA ILE A 5 -7.21 9.22 29.90
C ILE A 5 -6.54 8.04 29.19
N PRO A 6 -7.31 7.09 28.62
CA PRO A 6 -6.70 6.04 27.81
C PRO A 6 -5.95 6.72 26.66
N CYS A 7 -4.64 6.47 26.58
CA CYS A 7 -3.81 6.90 25.46
C CYS A 7 -4.27 6.14 24.22
N CYS A 8 -5.39 6.60 23.65
CA CYS A 8 -5.84 6.15 22.32
C CYS A 8 -4.73 6.54 21.35
N ALA A 9 -4.17 5.58 20.64
CA ALA A 9 -3.12 5.83 19.63
C ALA A 9 -3.70 6.78 18.58
N GLN A 10 -3.37 8.08 18.72
CA GLN A 10 -3.95 9.13 17.91
C GLN A 10 -3.32 9.08 16.50
N LYS A 11 -4.08 8.65 15.52
CA LYS A 11 -3.72 8.78 14.10
C LYS A 11 -3.46 10.27 13.81
N LYS A 12 -2.54 10.55 12.92
CA LYS A 12 -2.26 11.92 12.46
C LYS A 12 -3.07 12.19 11.20
N THR A 13 -3.91 13.21 11.21
CA THR A 13 -4.51 13.76 10.00
C THR A 13 -3.44 14.51 9.21
N ILE A 14 -3.24 14.11 7.96
CA ILE A 14 -2.21 14.68 7.06
C ILE A 14 -2.82 15.46 5.90
N ASP A 15 -4.08 15.22 5.55
CA ASP A 15 -4.84 15.93 4.52
C ASP A 15 -6.35 15.64 4.69
N THR A 16 -7.15 16.08 3.72
CA THR A 16 -8.58 15.76 3.59
C THR A 16 -8.80 14.98 2.31
N VAL A 17 -9.35 13.77 2.41
CA VAL A 17 -9.67 12.93 1.25
C VAL A 17 -10.78 13.61 0.43
N ARG A 18 -10.54 13.85 -0.86
CA ARG A 18 -11.48 14.40 -1.83
C ARG A 18 -12.06 13.34 -2.73
N VAL A 19 -11.19 12.44 -3.21
CA VAL A 19 -11.56 11.33 -4.09
C VAL A 19 -10.87 10.06 -3.61
N ARG A 20 -11.57 8.94 -3.68
CA ARG A 20 -11.02 7.59 -3.44
C ARG A 20 -11.16 6.75 -4.69
N PHE A 21 -10.06 6.13 -5.08
CA PHE A 21 -10.01 5.10 -6.11
C PHE A 21 -9.79 3.75 -5.44
N SER A 22 -10.64 2.77 -5.73
CA SER A 22 -10.47 1.39 -5.25
C SER A 22 -9.92 0.53 -6.39
N TYR A 23 -8.88 -0.23 -6.10
CA TYR A 23 -8.21 -1.11 -7.06
C TYR A 23 -8.20 -2.55 -6.56
N VAL A 24 -8.36 -3.50 -7.47
CA VAL A 24 -7.90 -4.87 -7.25
C VAL A 24 -6.44 -4.94 -7.66
N ILE A 25 -5.59 -5.42 -6.78
CA ILE A 25 -4.22 -5.82 -7.09
C ILE A 25 -4.14 -7.34 -7.19
N LYS A 26 -3.46 -7.82 -8.23
CA LYS A 26 -3.01 -9.21 -8.34
C LYS A 26 -1.50 -9.23 -8.37
N GLY A 27 -0.92 -10.09 -7.56
CA GLY A 27 0.51 -10.26 -7.48
C GLY A 27 0.90 -11.73 -7.47
N THR A 28 2.17 -12.00 -7.79
CA THR A 28 2.72 -13.35 -7.75
C THR A 28 3.86 -13.39 -6.74
N THR A 29 3.79 -14.34 -5.81
CA THR A 29 4.87 -14.54 -4.83
C THR A 29 6.08 -15.19 -5.51
N THR A 30 7.28 -14.82 -5.10
CA THR A 30 8.54 -15.33 -5.66
C THR A 30 8.78 -16.81 -5.36
N GLU A 31 8.27 -17.32 -4.23
CA GLU A 31 8.55 -18.68 -3.77
C GLU A 31 7.65 -19.78 -4.36
N SER A 32 6.42 -19.45 -4.72
CA SER A 32 5.44 -20.49 -5.09
C SER A 32 4.75 -20.27 -6.43
N SER A 33 5.04 -19.18 -7.14
CA SER A 33 4.26 -18.74 -8.31
C SER A 33 2.76 -18.61 -8.02
N LYS A 34 2.37 -18.62 -6.73
CA LYS A 34 0.98 -18.45 -6.33
C LYS A 34 0.57 -17.00 -6.51
N GLN A 35 -0.56 -16.82 -7.15
CA GLN A 35 -1.21 -15.51 -7.22
C GLN A 35 -1.88 -15.18 -5.89
N TYR A 36 -1.90 -13.92 -5.56
CA TYR A 36 -2.69 -13.36 -4.47
C TYR A 36 -3.45 -12.16 -5.00
N ASP A 37 -4.59 -11.92 -4.38
CA ASP A 37 -5.40 -10.73 -4.62
C ASP A 37 -5.41 -9.89 -3.35
N ASP A 38 -5.55 -8.58 -3.51
CA ASP A 38 -5.83 -7.62 -2.44
C ASP A 38 -6.67 -6.48 -3.02
N GLU A 39 -7.25 -5.67 -2.16
CA GLU A 39 -7.91 -4.45 -2.57
C GLU A 39 -7.17 -3.24 -2.00
N LEU A 40 -6.77 -2.33 -2.88
CA LEU A 40 -6.12 -1.09 -2.50
C LEU A 40 -7.09 0.08 -2.57
N SER A 41 -6.97 0.98 -1.62
CA SER A 41 -7.51 2.34 -1.71
C SER A 41 -6.40 3.31 -2.06
N VAL A 42 -6.66 4.20 -3.02
CA VAL A 42 -5.85 5.39 -3.30
C VAL A 42 -6.70 6.60 -2.98
N ASP A 43 -6.41 7.20 -1.84
CA ASP A 43 -7.06 8.42 -1.36
C ASP A 43 -6.31 9.63 -1.88
N ILE A 44 -6.99 10.50 -2.61
CA ILE A 44 -6.45 11.75 -3.13
C ILE A 44 -6.98 12.90 -2.27
N GLY A 45 -6.06 13.65 -1.68
CA GLY A 45 -6.35 14.87 -0.92
C GLY A 45 -6.07 16.14 -1.70
N ASP A 46 -5.99 17.25 -0.98
CA ASP A 46 -5.67 18.55 -1.58
C ASP A 46 -4.20 18.63 -2.01
N SER A 47 -3.31 17.93 -1.33
CA SER A 47 -1.86 17.97 -1.58
C SER A 47 -1.16 16.61 -1.45
N VAL A 48 -1.80 15.64 -0.83
CA VAL A 48 -1.23 14.32 -0.51
C VAL A 48 -2.06 13.23 -1.18
N SER A 49 -1.40 12.16 -1.59
CA SER A 49 -2.04 10.93 -2.03
C SER A 49 -1.59 9.77 -1.14
N TYR A 50 -2.53 8.91 -0.76
CA TYR A 50 -2.29 7.79 0.16
C TYR A 50 -2.83 6.48 -0.41
N CYS A 51 -1.93 5.55 -0.71
CA CYS A 51 -2.24 4.21 -1.19
C CYS A 51 -2.00 3.18 -0.07
N TYR A 52 -2.99 2.33 0.20
CA TYR A 52 -2.95 1.32 1.26
C TYR A 52 -3.90 0.16 0.96
N SER A 53 -3.67 -1.00 1.62
CA SER A 53 -4.62 -2.12 1.55
C SER A 53 -5.89 -1.80 2.31
N ARG A 54 -7.04 -1.91 1.62
CA ARG A 54 -8.36 -1.78 2.25
C ARG A 54 -8.61 -2.94 3.22
N TRP A 55 -8.22 -4.16 2.87
CA TRP A 55 -8.38 -5.31 3.74
C TRP A 55 -7.60 -5.18 5.04
N GLU A 56 -6.36 -4.66 4.98
CA GLU A 56 -5.58 -4.38 6.18
C GLU A 56 -6.24 -3.31 7.05
N GLU A 57 -6.71 -2.23 6.45
CA GLU A 57 -7.36 -1.14 7.20
C GLU A 57 -8.68 -1.58 7.83
N ASP A 58 -9.50 -2.37 7.13
CA ASP A 58 -10.76 -2.88 7.64
C ASP A 58 -10.54 -3.88 8.78
N ASN A 59 -9.56 -4.77 8.67
CA ASN A 59 -9.18 -5.70 9.73
C ASN A 59 -8.61 -4.97 10.96
N ASN A 60 -7.83 -3.90 10.75
CA ASN A 60 -7.34 -3.05 11.85
C ASN A 60 -8.50 -2.34 12.58
N LYS A 61 -9.47 -1.79 11.86
CA LYS A 61 -10.66 -1.18 12.45
C LYS A 61 -11.49 -2.20 13.24
N LEU A 62 -11.68 -3.39 12.69
CA LEU A 62 -12.36 -4.48 13.37
C LEU A 62 -11.65 -4.85 14.67
N TRP A 63 -10.32 -4.99 14.64
CA TRP A 63 -9.55 -5.31 15.84
C TRP A 63 -9.70 -4.25 16.94
N GLU A 64 -9.61 -2.96 16.58
CA GLU A 64 -9.81 -1.88 17.54
C GLU A 64 -11.25 -1.86 18.11
N LYS A 65 -12.26 -2.15 17.28
CA LYS A 65 -13.66 -2.29 17.71
C LYS A 65 -13.82 -3.44 18.70
N VAL A 66 -13.36 -4.65 18.35
CA VAL A 66 -13.44 -5.84 19.21
C VAL A 66 -12.79 -5.58 20.57
N LYS A 67 -11.61 -4.94 20.60
CA LYS A 67 -10.94 -4.56 21.85
C LYS A 67 -11.75 -3.56 22.66
N ALA A 68 -12.32 -2.54 22.03
CA ALA A 68 -13.13 -1.53 22.72
C ALA A 68 -14.41 -2.12 23.35
N GLU A 69 -14.94 -3.17 22.75
CA GLU A 69 -16.12 -3.93 23.22
C GLU A 69 -15.74 -5.01 24.28
N GLY A 70 -14.45 -5.12 24.66
CA GLY A 70 -13.95 -6.12 25.62
C GLY A 70 -13.85 -7.53 25.04
N GLY A 71 -13.89 -7.68 23.72
CA GLY A 71 -13.77 -8.96 23.03
C GLY A 71 -12.34 -9.51 23.00
N THR A 72 -12.21 -10.75 22.59
CA THR A 72 -10.97 -11.54 22.54
C THR A 72 -10.41 -11.64 21.13
N ALA A 73 -9.21 -12.21 21.01
CA ALA A 73 -8.62 -12.54 19.69
C ALA A 73 -9.51 -13.54 18.90
N ASN A 74 -10.22 -14.46 19.58
CA ASN A 74 -11.13 -15.38 18.92
C ASN A 74 -12.35 -14.66 18.33
N ASP A 75 -12.85 -13.64 19.02
CA ASP A 75 -13.98 -12.83 18.52
C ASP A 75 -13.56 -12.02 17.29
N TYR A 76 -12.32 -11.55 17.23
CA TYR A 76 -11.73 -10.95 16.04
C TYR A 76 -11.59 -11.95 14.90
N LEU A 77 -10.97 -13.13 15.15
CA LEU A 77 -10.73 -14.16 14.14
C LEU A 77 -12.03 -14.68 13.51
N ALA A 78 -13.13 -14.71 14.29
CA ALA A 78 -14.45 -15.12 13.81
C ALA A 78 -15.12 -14.13 12.85
N GLN A 79 -14.68 -12.85 12.85
CA GLN A 79 -15.30 -11.76 12.10
C GLN A 79 -14.39 -11.16 11.03
N GLN A 80 -13.07 -11.45 11.09
CA GLN A 80 -12.10 -10.85 10.18
C GLN A 80 -12.39 -11.15 8.71
N GLY A 81 -12.13 -10.17 7.88
CA GLY A 81 -12.16 -10.29 6.42
C GLY A 81 -10.90 -10.97 5.86
N PRO A 82 -10.70 -10.91 4.54
CA PRO A 82 -9.50 -11.42 3.90
C PRO A 82 -8.24 -10.80 4.49
N PHE A 83 -7.15 -11.58 4.54
CA PHE A 83 -5.85 -11.05 4.93
C PHE A 83 -5.19 -10.31 3.77
N SER A 84 -4.72 -9.11 4.04
CA SER A 84 -3.85 -8.39 3.12
C SER A 84 -2.54 -9.13 2.92
N ARG A 85 -2.08 -9.15 1.67
CA ARG A 85 -0.72 -9.53 1.29
C ARG A 85 0.08 -8.35 0.75
N TYR A 86 -0.57 -7.19 0.63
CA TYR A 86 0.07 -5.93 0.30
C TYR A 86 0.39 -5.18 1.60
N PHE A 87 1.66 -5.17 1.98
CA PHE A 87 2.12 -4.64 3.27
C PHE A 87 2.81 -3.27 3.14
N GLU A 88 2.67 -2.59 2.02
CA GLU A 88 3.15 -1.22 1.85
C GLU A 88 2.00 -0.22 1.97
N ARG A 89 2.31 0.94 2.52
CA ARG A 89 1.48 2.12 2.51
C ARG A 89 2.33 3.23 1.94
N ASP A 90 1.91 3.75 0.80
CA ASP A 90 2.64 4.78 0.06
C ASP A 90 1.93 6.12 0.23
N ILE A 91 2.63 7.10 0.79
CA ILE A 91 2.12 8.46 0.99
C ILE A 91 2.95 9.37 0.09
N LYS A 92 2.41 9.74 -1.06
CA LYS A 92 3.07 10.60 -2.03
C LYS A 92 2.89 12.06 -1.64
N HIS A 93 3.88 12.90 -1.98
CA HIS A 93 3.94 14.32 -1.66
C HIS A 93 3.93 14.64 -0.16
N TYR A 94 4.41 13.70 0.66
CA TYR A 94 4.53 13.82 2.11
C TYR A 94 5.92 13.33 2.59
N PRO A 95 6.59 14.02 3.54
CA PRO A 95 6.18 15.22 4.26
C PRO A 95 6.30 16.51 3.42
N THR A 96 6.91 16.45 2.24
CA THR A 96 7.08 17.56 1.30
C THR A 96 6.70 17.12 -0.11
N LYS A 97 6.42 18.07 -1.00
CA LYS A 97 5.91 17.82 -2.35
C LYS A 97 6.82 16.92 -3.21
N ASP A 98 8.13 16.96 -2.96
CA ASP A 98 9.16 16.20 -3.69
C ASP A 98 9.48 14.83 -3.09
N LYS A 99 8.78 14.46 -2.00
CA LYS A 99 9.01 13.21 -1.27
C LYS A 99 7.79 12.31 -1.24
N GLN A 100 8.06 11.04 -1.02
CA GLN A 100 7.08 10.05 -0.60
C GLN A 100 7.55 9.35 0.67
N THR A 101 6.60 9.05 1.56
CA THR A 101 6.81 8.28 2.78
C THR A 101 6.25 6.88 2.57
N ILE A 102 7.07 5.89 2.83
CA ILE A 102 6.70 4.49 2.74
C ILE A 102 6.63 3.91 4.15
N ILE A 103 5.51 3.27 4.48
CA ILE A 103 5.36 2.45 5.68
C ILE A 103 5.20 1.01 5.23
N THR A 104 6.08 0.13 5.69
CA THR A 104 6.03 -1.29 5.32
C THR A 104 6.15 -2.17 6.55
N PHE A 105 5.53 -3.35 6.49
CA PHE A 105 5.56 -4.31 7.57
C PHE A 105 6.58 -5.43 7.27
N LEU A 106 7.57 -5.58 8.16
CA LEU A 106 8.56 -6.66 8.17
C LEU A 106 8.70 -7.15 9.62
N TYR A 107 7.69 -7.91 10.11
CA TYR A 107 7.50 -8.23 11.51
C TYR A 107 7.21 -7.02 12.42
N ASN A 108 7.84 -5.87 12.13
CA ASN A 108 7.53 -4.54 12.67
C ASN A 108 7.19 -3.61 11.51
N TYR A 109 6.48 -2.53 11.80
CA TYR A 109 6.32 -1.46 10.83
C TYR A 109 7.60 -0.65 10.73
N PHE A 110 8.11 -0.46 9.52
CA PHE A 110 9.23 0.42 9.20
C PHE A 110 8.74 1.58 8.36
N LEU A 111 9.25 2.78 8.66
CA LEU A 111 8.95 3.99 7.92
C LEU A 111 10.25 4.55 7.36
N TYR A 112 10.23 4.89 6.08
CA TYR A 112 11.31 5.63 5.43
C TYR A 112 10.75 6.63 4.42
N GLU A 113 11.55 7.64 4.12
CA GLU A 113 11.29 8.62 3.09
C GLU A 113 12.22 8.39 1.92
N GLU A 114 11.72 8.61 0.72
CA GLU A 114 12.51 8.63 -0.52
C GLU A 114 12.01 9.75 -1.43
N PRO A 115 12.81 10.22 -2.41
CA PRO A 115 12.31 11.13 -3.42
C PRO A 115 11.08 10.55 -4.13
N ILE A 116 10.15 11.42 -4.53
CA ILE A 116 8.98 11.00 -5.29
C ILE A 116 9.44 10.28 -6.57
N SER A 117 8.80 9.15 -6.89
CA SER A 117 9.19 8.34 -8.04
C SER A 117 8.96 9.10 -9.35
N GLN A 118 9.97 9.06 -10.22
CA GLN A 118 9.90 9.65 -11.56
C GLN A 118 9.78 8.55 -12.61
N PHE A 119 8.95 8.77 -13.62
CA PHE A 119 8.67 7.82 -14.69
C PHE A 119 8.83 8.47 -16.05
N ASP A 120 9.59 7.85 -16.93
CA ASP A 120 9.71 8.24 -18.34
C ASP A 120 8.65 7.48 -19.16
N TRP A 121 7.43 8.02 -19.18
CA TRP A 121 6.31 7.42 -19.85
C TRP A 121 6.35 7.64 -21.38
N GLN A 122 6.19 6.56 -22.13
CA GLN A 122 5.99 6.56 -23.57
C GLN A 122 4.55 6.21 -23.89
N LEU A 123 3.84 7.12 -24.55
CA LEU A 123 2.48 6.85 -25.00
C LEU A 123 2.47 5.77 -26.09
N LEU A 124 1.48 4.90 -26.03
CA LEU A 124 1.27 3.83 -26.99
C LEU A 124 -0.12 3.98 -27.64
N SER A 125 -0.27 3.38 -28.81
CA SER A 125 -1.59 3.17 -29.40
C SER A 125 -2.39 2.12 -28.64
N GLY A 126 -3.70 2.19 -28.76
CA GLY A 126 -4.66 1.28 -28.12
C GLY A 126 -5.42 1.97 -27.00
N ASP A 127 -6.71 2.10 -27.22
CA ASP A 127 -7.66 2.70 -26.31
C ASP A 127 -8.47 1.60 -25.63
N THR A 128 -8.91 1.83 -24.41
CA THR A 128 -9.81 0.94 -23.67
C THR A 128 -10.74 1.77 -22.80
N VAL A 129 -11.71 1.14 -22.18
CA VAL A 129 -12.61 1.78 -21.20
C VAL A 129 -12.47 1.07 -19.86
N ILE A 130 -12.23 1.81 -18.78
CA ILE A 130 -12.11 1.30 -17.42
C ILE A 130 -13.01 2.15 -16.53
N VAL A 131 -13.89 1.53 -15.76
CA VAL A 131 -14.88 2.22 -14.89
C VAL A 131 -15.60 3.34 -15.65
N SER A 132 -16.01 3.07 -16.91
CA SER A 132 -16.69 3.99 -17.83
C SER A 132 -15.83 5.16 -18.35
N TYR A 133 -14.54 5.24 -18.04
CA TYR A 133 -13.64 6.26 -18.55
C TYR A 133 -12.83 5.78 -19.75
N PRO A 134 -12.75 6.56 -20.84
CA PRO A 134 -11.86 6.27 -21.96
C PRO A 134 -10.40 6.42 -21.51
N CYS A 135 -9.60 5.39 -21.73
CA CYS A 135 -8.21 5.34 -21.28
C CYS A 135 -7.23 5.22 -22.46
N LYS A 136 -6.15 5.94 -22.38
CA LYS A 136 -4.97 5.81 -23.26
C LYS A 136 -3.93 4.91 -22.60
N ARG A 137 -3.10 4.31 -23.43
CA ARG A 137 -2.06 3.37 -22.99
C ARG A 137 -0.69 4.05 -22.99
N ALA A 138 0.10 3.75 -21.96
CA ALA A 138 1.49 4.17 -21.86
C ALA A 138 2.38 3.02 -21.37
N LYS A 139 3.70 3.14 -21.55
CA LYS A 139 4.70 2.23 -20.97
C LYS A 139 5.86 3.01 -20.38
N CYS A 140 6.51 2.43 -19.37
CA CYS A 140 7.78 2.91 -18.84
C CYS A 140 8.63 1.74 -18.34
N THR A 141 9.90 2.02 -18.03
CA THR A 141 10.74 1.10 -17.26
C THR A 141 10.98 1.69 -15.87
N TYR A 142 10.66 0.93 -14.85
CA TYR A 142 10.86 1.34 -13.46
C TYR A 142 11.37 0.16 -12.61
N ARG A 143 12.48 0.37 -11.90
CA ARG A 143 13.14 -0.64 -11.05
C ARG A 143 13.37 -1.99 -11.75
N GLY A 144 13.82 -1.94 -13.01
CA GLY A 144 14.12 -3.13 -13.81
C GLY A 144 12.91 -3.88 -14.38
N ARG A 145 11.72 -3.33 -14.26
CA ARG A 145 10.48 -3.86 -14.84
C ARG A 145 9.92 -2.90 -15.89
N THR A 146 9.41 -3.46 -16.98
CA THR A 146 8.58 -2.71 -17.93
C THR A 146 7.15 -2.72 -17.42
N TRP A 147 6.58 -1.55 -17.26
CA TRP A 147 5.20 -1.33 -16.84
C TRP A 147 4.37 -0.83 -18.01
N TYR A 148 3.16 -1.32 -18.15
CA TYR A 148 2.11 -0.78 -18.99
C TYR A 148 1.05 -0.18 -18.10
N ALA A 149 0.60 1.04 -18.42
CA ALA A 149 -0.45 1.74 -17.69
C ALA A 149 -1.55 2.20 -18.65
N TRP A 150 -2.76 2.26 -18.13
CA TRP A 150 -3.93 2.85 -18.79
C TRP A 150 -4.42 3.98 -17.93
N PHE A 151 -4.48 5.16 -18.49
CA PHE A 151 -4.83 6.40 -17.79
C PHE A 151 -5.89 7.18 -18.56
N THR A 152 -6.67 8.00 -17.88
CA THR A 152 -7.70 8.84 -18.50
C THR A 152 -7.39 10.32 -18.32
N PHE A 153 -7.60 11.10 -19.40
CA PHE A 153 -7.55 12.56 -19.34
C PHE A 153 -8.76 13.19 -18.64
N ASP A 154 -9.88 12.47 -18.56
CA ASP A 154 -11.12 12.97 -17.97
C ASP A 154 -11.00 13.17 -16.45
N ILE A 155 -9.98 12.57 -15.83
CA ILE A 155 -9.62 12.79 -14.44
C ILE A 155 -8.21 13.38 -14.39
N PRO A 156 -8.06 14.72 -14.35
CA PRO A 156 -6.75 15.39 -14.45
C PRO A 156 -5.93 15.33 -13.15
N ILE A 157 -5.82 14.14 -12.59
CA ILE A 157 -5.02 13.81 -11.40
C ILE A 157 -3.84 12.96 -11.88
N HIS A 158 -2.62 13.47 -11.72
CA HIS A 158 -1.40 12.83 -12.24
C HIS A 158 -0.88 11.73 -11.30
N ASP A 159 -1.76 10.85 -10.87
CA ASP A 159 -1.50 9.82 -9.85
C ASP A 159 -1.98 8.43 -10.29
N GLY A 160 -1.80 7.43 -9.42
CA GLY A 160 -2.18 6.05 -9.63
C GLY A 160 -1.88 5.16 -8.42
N PRO A 161 -2.13 3.85 -8.52
CA PRO A 161 -1.86 2.90 -7.44
C PRO A 161 -0.36 2.75 -7.19
N TRP A 162 -0.01 2.36 -5.95
CA TRP A 162 1.37 2.18 -5.52
C TRP A 162 2.18 3.45 -5.80
N LYS A 163 3.37 3.33 -6.35
CA LYS A 163 4.28 4.45 -6.69
C LYS A 163 4.02 5.05 -8.07
N LEU A 164 3.12 4.44 -8.87
CA LEU A 164 2.86 4.87 -10.25
C LEU A 164 2.19 6.23 -10.29
N GLN A 165 2.73 7.13 -11.12
CA GLN A 165 2.24 8.50 -11.29
C GLN A 165 2.86 9.19 -12.52
N GLY A 166 2.51 10.47 -12.75
CA GLY A 166 3.19 11.35 -13.72
C GLY A 166 2.64 11.27 -15.15
N LEU A 167 1.61 10.46 -15.41
CA LEU A 167 0.83 10.57 -16.64
C LEU A 167 -0.11 11.78 -16.58
N PRO A 168 -0.52 12.35 -17.71
CA PRO A 168 -1.40 13.53 -17.74
C PRO A 168 -2.86 13.15 -17.43
N GLY A 169 -3.09 12.40 -16.35
CA GLY A 169 -4.38 11.94 -15.88
C GLY A 169 -4.24 10.71 -14.98
N MET A 170 -5.36 10.30 -14.35
CA MET A 170 -5.38 9.21 -13.37
C MET A 170 -5.12 7.86 -14.03
N ILE A 171 -4.18 7.10 -13.48
CA ILE A 171 -3.88 5.74 -13.89
C ILE A 171 -4.95 4.81 -13.33
N LEU A 172 -5.83 4.30 -14.17
CA LEU A 172 -6.92 3.41 -13.77
C LEU A 172 -6.55 1.92 -13.85
N ALA A 173 -5.53 1.56 -14.64
CA ALA A 173 -4.95 0.22 -14.59
C ALA A 173 -3.45 0.25 -14.89
N ALA A 174 -2.74 -0.72 -14.35
CA ALA A 174 -1.34 -0.94 -14.69
C ALA A 174 -0.99 -2.43 -14.54
N LYS A 175 -0.01 -2.89 -15.33
CA LYS A 175 0.58 -4.22 -15.16
C LYS A 175 2.03 -4.25 -15.61
N ASP A 176 2.81 -5.12 -15.01
CA ASP A 176 4.15 -5.38 -15.51
C ASP A 176 4.14 -6.31 -16.72
N GLN A 177 5.20 -6.26 -17.53
CA GLN A 177 5.33 -7.05 -18.74
C GLN A 177 5.19 -8.57 -18.53
N LYS A 178 5.57 -9.05 -17.35
CA LYS A 178 5.53 -10.48 -16.99
C LYS A 178 4.19 -10.91 -16.41
N ASN A 179 3.22 -9.99 -16.28
CA ASN A 179 1.94 -10.19 -15.58
C ASN A 179 2.13 -10.75 -14.15
N GLN A 180 3.23 -10.39 -13.50
CA GLN A 180 3.46 -10.73 -12.09
C GLN A 180 2.71 -9.80 -11.15
N PHE A 181 2.46 -8.57 -11.59
CA PHE A 181 1.70 -7.55 -10.86
C PHE A 181 0.72 -6.87 -11.80
N SER A 182 -0.50 -6.69 -11.33
CA SER A 182 -1.50 -5.88 -12.02
C SER A 182 -2.37 -5.12 -11.02
N PHE A 183 -2.77 -3.93 -11.41
CA PHE A 183 -3.71 -3.06 -10.71
C PHE A 183 -4.86 -2.75 -11.66
N GLU A 184 -6.07 -2.83 -11.19
CA GLU A 184 -7.27 -2.48 -11.96
C GLU A 184 -8.25 -1.71 -11.09
N CYS A 185 -8.58 -0.49 -11.47
CA CYS A 185 -9.57 0.32 -10.76
C CYS A 185 -10.96 -0.30 -10.94
N ILE A 186 -11.67 -0.47 -9.84
CA ILE A 186 -13.00 -1.07 -9.79
C ILE A 186 -14.07 -0.08 -9.31
N GLU A 187 -13.69 0.99 -8.61
CA GLU A 187 -14.62 1.96 -8.08
C GLU A 187 -13.95 3.33 -7.91
N ILE A 188 -14.71 4.39 -8.12
CA ILE A 188 -14.31 5.77 -7.87
C ILE A 188 -15.39 6.43 -7.01
N LYS A 189 -14.99 6.99 -5.87
CA LYS A 189 -15.84 7.76 -4.96
C LYS A 189 -15.32 9.18 -4.89
N ASP A 190 -16.05 10.12 -5.38
CA ASP A 190 -15.75 11.56 -5.35
C ASP A 190 -16.49 12.29 -4.22
N ASN A 191 -16.24 13.60 -4.14
CA ASN A 191 -16.88 14.49 -3.15
C ASN A 191 -16.76 14.05 -1.69
N LEU A 192 -15.72 13.29 -1.36
CA LEU A 192 -15.41 12.94 0.00
C LEU A 192 -14.81 14.14 0.73
N ASN A 193 -15.16 14.28 2.01
CA ASN A 193 -14.61 15.31 2.90
C ASN A 193 -14.25 14.68 4.23
N THR A 194 -13.47 13.59 4.16
CA THR A 194 -13.06 12.81 5.35
C THR A 194 -11.58 13.05 5.66
N PRO A 195 -11.18 13.07 6.94
CA PRO A 195 -9.76 13.18 7.30
C PRO A 195 -8.94 12.06 6.69
N MET A 196 -7.79 12.39 6.09
CA MET A 196 -6.77 11.42 5.68
C MET A 196 -5.88 11.15 6.88
N GLU A 197 -6.10 10.03 7.55
CA GLU A 197 -5.44 9.70 8.81
C GLU A 197 -4.41 8.59 8.64
N VAL A 198 -3.22 8.77 9.21
CA VAL A 198 -2.12 7.80 9.19
C VAL A 198 -1.57 7.58 10.60
N ASP A 199 -1.38 6.31 10.99
CA ASP A 199 -0.70 5.94 12.22
C ASP A 199 0.81 5.80 11.98
N PHE A 200 1.57 6.80 12.36
CA PHE A 200 3.03 6.80 12.28
C PHE A 200 3.71 6.24 13.55
N LYS A 201 3.01 6.13 14.68
CA LYS A 201 3.64 5.86 16.00
C LYS A 201 4.17 4.44 16.13
N LYS A 202 3.58 3.50 15.40
CA LYS A 202 3.99 2.10 15.41
C LYS A 202 5.17 1.81 14.49
N ALA A 203 5.60 2.79 13.69
CA ALA A 203 6.63 2.58 12.67
C ALA A 203 8.02 3.00 13.16
N ILE A 204 8.99 2.12 12.99
CA ILE A 204 10.40 2.35 13.26
C ILE A 204 10.98 3.16 12.10
N LYS A 205 11.51 4.36 12.38
CA LYS A 205 12.23 5.15 11.35
C LYS A 205 13.41 4.37 10.81
N SER A 206 13.52 4.34 9.50
CA SER A 206 14.51 3.55 8.79
C SER A 206 15.02 4.27 7.53
N THR A 207 15.75 3.54 6.69
CA THR A 207 16.16 4.00 5.37
C THR A 207 15.76 2.99 4.30
N PRO A 208 15.57 3.40 3.03
CA PRO A 208 15.27 2.47 1.94
C PRO A 208 16.24 1.29 1.87
N LEU A 209 17.54 1.55 2.00
CA LEU A 209 18.59 0.52 1.96
C LEU A 209 18.46 -0.49 3.10
N LYS A 210 18.19 -0.01 4.33
CA LYS A 210 18.02 -0.92 5.48
C LYS A 210 16.79 -1.82 5.30
N VAL A 211 15.67 -1.28 4.85
CA VAL A 211 14.46 -2.06 4.57
C VAL A 211 14.70 -3.08 3.46
N GLN A 212 15.36 -2.68 2.38
CA GLN A 212 15.73 -3.59 1.28
C GLN A 212 16.64 -4.74 1.76
N ASN A 213 17.64 -4.43 2.61
CA ASN A 213 18.51 -5.46 3.17
C ASN A 213 17.76 -6.43 4.10
N LEU A 214 16.81 -5.92 4.90
CA LEU A 214 15.95 -6.79 5.72
C LEU A 214 15.10 -7.72 4.86
N ARG A 215 14.53 -7.26 3.75
CA ARG A 215 13.77 -8.11 2.80
C ARG A 215 14.65 -9.19 2.18
N LYS A 216 15.84 -8.84 1.71
CA LYS A 216 16.80 -9.81 1.19
C LYS A 216 17.19 -10.84 2.24
N LEU A 217 17.35 -10.41 3.49
CA LEU A 217 17.68 -11.30 4.59
C LEU A 217 16.51 -12.22 4.94
N GLU A 218 15.27 -11.75 4.90
CA GLU A 218 14.06 -12.56 5.08
C GLU A 218 13.98 -13.70 4.06
N GLU A 219 14.31 -13.41 2.80
CA GLU A 219 14.31 -14.38 1.71
C GLU A 219 15.47 -15.38 1.79
N SER A 220 16.69 -14.92 2.11
CA SER A 220 17.92 -15.72 2.01
C SER A 220 18.32 -16.40 3.33
N ASN A 221 18.03 -15.80 4.48
CA ASN A 221 18.43 -16.28 5.78
C ASN A 221 17.46 -15.85 6.88
N TYR A 222 16.38 -16.59 7.04
CA TYR A 222 15.32 -16.28 7.99
C TYR A 222 15.80 -16.22 9.45
N GLU A 223 16.80 -17.01 9.85
CA GLU A 223 17.36 -16.96 11.21
C GLU A 223 18.03 -15.61 11.49
N SER A 224 18.86 -15.14 10.57
CA SER A 224 19.52 -13.83 10.68
C SER A 224 18.50 -12.69 10.61
N TYR A 225 17.48 -12.80 9.76
CA TYR A 225 16.36 -11.88 9.71
C TYR A 225 15.63 -11.82 11.04
N SER A 226 15.25 -12.97 11.60
CA SER A 226 14.53 -13.06 12.88
C SER A 226 15.28 -12.34 14.00
N LYS A 227 16.60 -12.53 14.07
CA LYS A 227 17.47 -11.79 15.02
C LYS A 227 17.47 -10.30 14.76
N ALA A 228 17.57 -9.89 13.50
CA ALA A 228 17.64 -8.48 13.11
C ALA A 228 16.36 -7.69 13.41
N VAL A 229 15.19 -8.32 13.31
CA VAL A 229 13.88 -7.69 13.59
C VAL A 229 13.37 -7.96 15.03
N GLY A 230 14.11 -8.74 15.83
CA GLY A 230 13.81 -8.97 17.25
C GLY A 230 12.78 -10.07 17.52
N ILE A 231 12.64 -11.06 16.64
CA ILE A 231 11.81 -12.23 16.90
C ILE A 231 12.51 -13.11 17.95
N LYS A 232 11.92 -13.21 19.14
CA LYS A 232 12.53 -13.92 20.29
C LYS A 232 12.38 -15.44 20.27
N ARG A 233 11.49 -16.00 19.46
CA ARG A 233 11.29 -17.46 19.30
C ARG A 233 10.99 -17.78 17.83
N ILE A 234 11.80 -18.65 17.26
CA ILE A 234 11.46 -19.36 16.03
C ILE A 234 10.59 -20.55 16.47
N ILE A 235 9.29 -20.50 16.18
CA ILE A 235 8.46 -21.70 16.29
C ILE A 235 8.90 -22.57 15.09
N LEU A 236 9.68 -23.61 15.36
CA LEU A 236 10.13 -24.56 14.35
C LEU A 236 8.90 -25.09 13.59
N GLY A 237 8.82 -24.79 12.29
CA GLY A 237 7.76 -25.27 11.39
C GLY A 237 6.90 -24.20 10.74
N PHE A 238 6.95 -22.93 11.15
CA PHE A 238 6.22 -21.86 10.48
C PHE A 238 7.19 -20.98 9.69
N LYS A 239 7.35 -21.30 8.40
CA LYS A 239 7.98 -20.39 7.46
C LYS A 239 6.89 -19.41 7.00
N PRO A 240 6.96 -18.11 7.30
CA PRO A 240 5.97 -17.19 6.78
C PRO A 240 6.01 -17.25 5.24
N GLU A 241 4.83 -17.32 4.63
CA GLU A 241 4.74 -17.22 3.18
C GLU A 241 5.38 -15.91 2.73
N SER A 242 6.19 -15.98 1.69
CA SER A 242 6.93 -14.82 1.18
C SER A 242 6.02 -13.65 0.88
N ARG A 243 6.43 -12.49 1.32
CA ARG A 243 5.74 -11.22 1.11
C ARG A 243 6.14 -10.66 -0.24
N VAL A 244 5.20 -9.99 -0.88
CA VAL A 244 5.43 -9.35 -2.16
C VAL A 244 5.81 -7.90 -1.93
N ALA A 245 6.88 -7.49 -2.57
CA ALA A 245 7.33 -6.10 -2.64
C ALA A 245 7.02 -5.53 -4.01
#